data_5279b6f21d63daa317593010d0e4629d
#
_entry.id   5279b6f21d63daa317593010d0e4629d
#
_cell.length_a   1.000
_cell.length_b   1.000
_cell.length_c   1.000
_cell.angle_alpha   90.00
_cell.angle_beta   90.00
_cell.angle_gamma   90.00
#
_symmetry.space_group_name_H-M   'P 1'
#
loop_
_entity.id
_entity.type
_entity.pdbx_description
1 polymer ?
#
loop_
_entity_poly.entity_id
_entity_poly.type
_entity_poly.pdbx_seq_one_letter_code
_entity_poly.pdbx_strand_id
1 'polypeptide(L)'
;MLNYLKKIFSIFLIFNLTFVSSAQAAATFVDSFSVATQEDNSTGVTFNNDGTKMFVSGNAGNDVGEYSLTTPFDVSTATFVVRFNASTQDSNPSGVAFNNDGTKMFVIGFSGKDVNEYTLSTGFDLTSTVTFNDFNGDGTGFSVNDQESSPRDVTFNNDGTKMFVTGKDDDGVNEYTLTTGFDVSSAAFVHKFSVLAQENNSSGVAFNNDGTKMFIVGFSGDDVNEYTLTTGFDVSTAAFLDSFSVATQDILPTGITFNNDGTKMFVVGNDGDDINEYTLSCAFKVTASSTCDAPPKIKEVRGIVDAQINTAKNFAKDSSQSALKRLANLRAKDDNKSAQKIELNFQNETLNKISNNILSSAPVKLNPLQKILPDNWATWSEGSVSLGKINDNPLSSVQDMTSLSISVGADKKTDNDKVLGVALRVGNTDVDVGTYGSKVDTNALSLSVYGSNSFDDRNFLEHVIGASYLDSDITRKNQGNTNTQTGDREGKQVFGSLNFGREYEDGDVIITPTGRIDGSYTALDSYTENGNEAISYNKQDIKSLICLLYTSDAADE
;
A
#
# COMPACT_ATOMS: atom_id res chain seq x y z
N MET A 1 -11.30 -46.58 -16.27
CA MET A 1 -11.65 -45.16 -15.98
C MET A 1 -11.22 -44.74 -14.59
N LEU A 2 -11.53 -45.45 -13.51
CA LEU A 2 -11.15 -45.08 -12.12
C LEU A 2 -9.63 -45.01 -11.87
N ASN A 3 -8.82 -45.83 -12.53
CA ASN A 3 -7.35 -45.82 -12.42
C ASN A 3 -6.69 -44.70 -13.22
N TYR A 4 -7.34 -44.11 -14.21
CA TYR A 4 -6.87 -42.94 -14.94
C TYR A 4 -7.18 -41.66 -14.15
N LEU A 5 -8.33 -41.56 -13.51
CA LEU A 5 -8.70 -40.48 -12.60
C LEU A 5 -7.76 -40.41 -11.37
N LYS A 6 -7.38 -41.59 -10.79
CA LYS A 6 -6.40 -41.64 -9.70
C LYS A 6 -5.00 -41.17 -10.12
N LYS A 7 -4.58 -41.42 -11.37
CA LYS A 7 -3.30 -40.90 -11.88
C LYS A 7 -3.32 -39.38 -12.14
N ILE A 8 -4.45 -38.86 -12.63
CA ILE A 8 -4.62 -37.40 -12.80
C ILE A 8 -4.69 -36.70 -11.43
N PHE A 9 -5.37 -37.29 -10.44
CA PHE A 9 -5.41 -36.76 -9.07
C PHE A 9 -4.06 -36.85 -8.35
N SER A 10 -3.22 -37.85 -8.65
CA SER A 10 -1.85 -37.95 -8.08
C SER A 10 -0.88 -36.99 -8.72
N ILE A 11 -1.09 -36.49 -9.93
CA ILE A 11 -0.26 -35.46 -10.57
C ILE A 11 -0.61 -34.07 -10.03
N PHE A 12 -1.85 -33.85 -9.58
CA PHE A 12 -2.28 -32.58 -8.97
C PHE A 12 -1.86 -32.43 -7.49
N LEU A 13 -1.38 -33.48 -6.82
CA LEU A 13 -1.04 -33.44 -5.39
C LEU A 13 0.45 -33.14 -5.10
N ILE A 14 1.28 -32.86 -6.11
CA ILE A 14 2.73 -32.62 -5.93
C ILE A 14 3.15 -31.20 -6.35
N PHE A 15 2.26 -30.23 -6.35
CA PHE A 15 2.66 -28.82 -6.44
C PHE A 15 2.14 -28.01 -5.26
N ASN A 16 2.44 -28.49 -4.03
CA ASN A 16 2.62 -27.58 -2.91
C ASN A 16 4.01 -26.94 -3.07
N LEU A 17 4.10 -25.91 -3.89
CA LEU A 17 5.17 -24.93 -3.76
C LEU A 17 4.88 -24.21 -2.43
N THR A 18 5.43 -24.69 -1.35
CA THR A 18 5.70 -23.86 -0.18
C THR A 18 6.65 -22.80 -0.67
N PHE A 19 6.11 -21.62 -1.02
CA PHE A 19 6.90 -20.41 -0.92
C PHE A 19 7.21 -20.26 0.57
N VAL A 20 8.37 -20.74 0.97
CA VAL A 20 9.02 -20.23 2.16
C VAL A 20 9.37 -18.80 1.77
N SER A 21 8.48 -17.85 2.08
CA SER A 21 8.89 -16.46 2.19
C SER A 21 9.96 -16.46 3.28
N SER A 22 11.22 -16.30 2.90
CA SER A 22 12.24 -15.88 3.86
C SER A 22 11.64 -14.64 4.53
N ALA A 23 11.40 -14.70 5.83
CA ALA A 23 11.06 -13.51 6.60
C ALA A 23 12.21 -12.52 6.34
N GLN A 24 11.93 -11.47 5.58
CA GLN A 24 12.92 -10.43 5.33
C GLN A 24 13.05 -9.69 6.66
N ALA A 25 14.28 -9.45 7.12
CA ALA A 25 14.53 -8.67 8.32
C ALA A 25 13.79 -7.33 8.18
N ALA A 26 13.05 -6.92 9.20
CA ALA A 26 12.22 -5.71 9.15
C ALA A 26 13.07 -4.46 9.04
N ALA A 27 14.13 -4.37 9.87
CA ALA A 27 15.15 -3.35 9.82
C ALA A 27 16.49 -3.97 9.43
N THR A 28 17.23 -3.28 8.59
CA THR A 28 18.57 -3.72 8.14
C THR A 28 19.54 -2.56 8.31
N PHE A 29 20.61 -2.78 9.06
CA PHE A 29 21.69 -1.80 9.21
C PHE A 29 22.31 -1.48 7.85
N VAL A 30 22.57 -0.19 7.61
CA VAL A 30 23.13 0.32 6.35
C VAL A 30 24.52 0.87 6.57
N ASP A 31 24.65 1.86 7.45
CA ASP A 31 25.89 2.58 7.70
C ASP A 31 25.83 3.27 9.07
N SER A 32 26.97 3.81 9.52
CA SER A 32 27.06 4.65 10.70
C SER A 32 27.96 5.86 10.45
N PHE A 33 27.70 6.94 11.19
CA PHE A 33 28.51 8.15 11.20
C PHE A 33 28.93 8.50 12.62
N SER A 34 30.25 8.51 12.89
CA SER A 34 30.76 8.83 14.22
C SER A 34 30.76 10.32 14.48
N VAL A 35 30.17 10.71 15.59
CA VAL A 35 30.16 12.08 16.10
C VAL A 35 31.15 12.28 17.27
N ALA A 36 31.87 11.24 17.69
CA ALA A 36 32.77 11.22 18.84
C ALA A 36 33.81 12.37 18.87
N THR A 37 34.22 12.90 17.72
CA THR A 37 35.15 14.06 17.66
C THR A 37 34.47 15.37 18.11
N GLN A 38 33.16 15.47 17.92
CA GLN A 38 32.35 16.62 18.28
C GLN A 38 31.64 16.41 19.61
N GLU A 39 31.11 15.21 19.83
CA GLU A 39 30.34 14.82 21.01
C GLU A 39 30.66 13.37 21.38
N ASP A 40 31.32 13.12 22.52
CA ASP A 40 31.69 11.79 23.01
C ASP A 40 30.67 11.20 24.00
N ASN A 41 29.50 11.80 24.06
CA ASN A 41 28.34 11.33 24.83
C ASN A 41 27.06 11.81 24.12
N SER A 42 26.86 11.28 22.90
CA SER A 42 25.72 11.63 22.07
C SER A 42 24.43 11.01 22.60
N THR A 43 23.34 11.79 22.63
CA THR A 43 22.11 11.39 23.30
C THR A 43 20.83 11.54 22.49
N GLY A 44 20.74 12.55 21.63
CA GLY A 44 19.56 12.77 20.79
C GLY A 44 19.94 13.06 19.34
N VAL A 45 19.07 12.73 18.40
CA VAL A 45 19.25 12.97 16.97
C VAL A 45 17.94 13.36 16.31
N THR A 46 18.01 14.39 15.45
CA THR A 46 16.88 14.79 14.61
C THR A 46 17.38 15.36 13.26
N PHE A 47 16.48 15.49 12.29
CA PHE A 47 16.78 16.02 10.96
C PHE A 47 15.87 17.23 10.63
N ASN A 48 16.31 18.04 9.67
CA ASN A 48 15.41 18.98 9.02
C ASN A 48 14.46 18.24 8.04
N ASN A 49 13.45 18.95 7.54
CA ASN A 49 12.39 18.33 6.73
C ASN A 49 12.85 17.67 5.43
N ASP A 50 13.91 18.12 4.81
CA ASP A 50 14.43 17.57 3.56
C ASP A 50 15.60 16.58 3.77
N GLY A 51 16.01 16.37 5.02
CA GLY A 51 17.09 15.47 5.39
C GLY A 51 18.50 15.93 5.00
N THR A 52 18.66 17.19 4.62
CA THR A 52 19.97 17.76 4.25
C THR A 52 20.77 18.25 5.47
N LYS A 53 20.12 18.33 6.64
CA LYS A 53 20.73 18.67 7.91
C LYS A 53 20.35 17.67 8.99
N MET A 54 21.32 17.35 9.84
CA MET A 54 21.19 16.50 11.02
C MET A 54 21.64 17.29 12.24
N PHE A 55 20.93 17.13 13.35
CA PHE A 55 21.23 17.76 14.63
C PHE A 55 21.42 16.69 15.69
N VAL A 56 22.50 16.79 16.44
CA VAL A 56 22.85 15.83 17.49
C VAL A 56 23.07 16.58 18.80
N SER A 57 22.37 16.18 19.85
CA SER A 57 22.58 16.68 21.21
C SER A 57 23.46 15.74 22.01
N GLY A 58 24.19 16.29 22.97
CA GLY A 58 25.00 15.46 23.85
C GLY A 58 25.49 16.16 25.10
N ASN A 59 25.91 15.35 26.06
CA ASN A 59 26.25 15.79 27.40
C ASN A 59 27.70 16.24 27.57
N ALA A 60 28.64 15.79 26.74
CA ALA A 60 30.05 16.14 26.92
C ALA A 60 30.36 17.56 26.48
N GLY A 61 29.75 18.01 25.38
CA GLY A 61 29.86 19.39 24.92
C GLY A 61 28.84 20.35 25.53
N ASN A 62 27.80 19.84 26.15
CA ASN A 62 26.63 20.61 26.59
C ASN A 62 26.04 21.43 25.45
N ASP A 63 25.95 20.79 24.26
CA ASP A 63 25.63 21.51 23.04
C ASP A 63 24.70 20.69 22.09
N VAL A 64 24.28 21.37 21.04
CA VAL A 64 23.63 20.77 19.87
C VAL A 64 24.52 20.98 18.66
N GLY A 65 25.03 19.92 18.06
CA GLY A 65 25.83 19.96 16.83
C GLY A 65 24.94 19.94 15.59
N GLU A 66 25.24 20.81 14.61
CA GLU A 66 24.66 20.80 13.27
C GLU A 66 25.61 20.14 12.29
N TYR A 67 25.08 19.24 11.46
CA TYR A 67 25.77 18.56 10.37
C TYR A 67 25.01 18.78 9.06
N SER A 68 25.73 18.99 7.96
CA SER A 68 25.18 19.03 6.60
C SER A 68 25.36 17.69 5.91
N LEU A 69 24.35 17.20 5.19
CA LEU A 69 24.38 15.97 4.42
C LEU A 69 24.29 16.29 2.92
N THR A 70 25.21 15.77 2.11
CA THR A 70 25.17 15.96 0.65
C THR A 70 24.13 15.08 -0.04
N THR A 71 23.77 13.97 0.60
CA THR A 71 22.65 13.11 0.20
C THR A 71 21.62 13.11 1.33
N PRO A 72 20.36 13.49 1.08
CA PRO A 72 19.33 13.54 2.12
C PRO A 72 19.18 12.22 2.89
N PHE A 73 19.17 12.29 4.22
CA PHE A 73 19.00 11.13 5.10
C PHE A 73 20.03 10.01 4.85
N ASP A 74 21.23 10.34 4.46
CA ASP A 74 22.37 9.42 4.28
C ASP A 74 23.50 9.88 5.22
N VAL A 75 23.59 9.25 6.40
CA VAL A 75 24.50 9.69 7.45
C VAL A 75 25.96 9.56 7.04
N SER A 76 26.31 8.67 6.10
CA SER A 76 27.68 8.55 5.59
C SER A 76 28.21 9.80 4.90
N THR A 77 27.28 10.69 4.47
CA THR A 77 27.61 11.96 3.80
C THR A 77 27.64 13.18 4.74
N ALA A 78 27.48 12.95 6.05
CA ALA A 78 27.41 14.02 7.04
C ALA A 78 28.76 14.75 7.21
N THR A 79 28.68 16.06 7.37
CA THR A 79 29.84 16.91 7.63
C THR A 79 29.47 17.92 8.71
N PHE A 80 30.29 18.02 9.76
CA PHE A 80 30.09 18.96 10.87
C PHE A 80 30.11 20.42 10.39
N VAL A 81 29.16 21.23 10.90
CA VAL A 81 29.02 22.66 10.56
C VAL A 81 29.34 23.53 11.76
N VAL A 82 28.58 23.41 12.86
CA VAL A 82 28.67 24.29 14.03
C VAL A 82 28.07 23.60 15.27
N ARG A 83 28.39 24.13 16.45
CA ARG A 83 27.72 23.77 17.72
C ARG A 83 27.01 24.99 18.30
N PHE A 84 25.83 24.74 18.88
CA PHE A 84 25.12 25.68 19.73
C PHE A 84 25.26 25.23 21.19
N ASN A 85 25.87 26.07 22.02
CA ASN A 85 26.05 25.79 23.44
C ASN A 85 24.77 26.05 24.23
N ALA A 86 24.18 24.99 24.82
CA ALA A 86 22.96 25.05 25.62
C ALA A 86 23.23 25.13 27.14
N SER A 87 24.49 25.11 27.56
CA SER A 87 24.90 24.98 28.98
C SER A 87 24.37 26.06 29.93
N THR A 88 23.92 27.17 29.39
CA THR A 88 23.31 28.25 30.22
C THR A 88 21.96 27.83 30.76
N GLN A 89 21.18 27.07 30.01
CA GLN A 89 19.85 26.59 30.38
C GLN A 89 19.93 25.15 30.89
N ASP A 90 20.70 24.28 30.24
CA ASP A 90 20.93 22.92 30.71
C ASP A 90 22.41 22.51 30.56
N SER A 91 23.03 22.05 31.65
CA SER A 91 24.41 21.57 31.63
C SER A 91 24.52 20.09 31.17
N ASN A 92 23.41 19.43 30.88
CA ASN A 92 23.37 18.07 30.37
C ASN A 92 22.19 17.92 29.37
N PRO A 93 22.23 18.59 28.21
CA PRO A 93 21.22 18.44 27.18
C PRO A 93 21.22 17.01 26.64
N SER A 94 20.03 16.45 26.46
CA SER A 94 19.88 15.05 26.05
C SER A 94 19.00 14.88 24.82
N GLY A 95 17.91 15.64 24.68
CA GLY A 95 17.03 15.56 23.51
C GLY A 95 16.95 16.89 22.76
N VAL A 96 16.71 16.83 21.45
CA VAL A 96 16.52 18.00 20.59
C VAL A 96 15.41 17.79 19.58
N ALA A 97 14.50 18.77 19.48
CA ALA A 97 13.43 18.80 18.49
C ALA A 97 13.29 20.18 17.85
N PHE A 98 12.60 20.23 16.71
CA PHE A 98 12.28 21.49 16.01
C PHE A 98 10.79 21.56 15.68
N ASN A 99 10.29 22.79 15.51
CA ASN A 99 9.00 22.98 14.85
C ASN A 99 9.11 22.77 13.33
N ASN A 100 7.98 22.78 12.63
CA ASN A 100 7.90 22.40 11.22
C ASN A 100 8.74 23.25 10.25
N ASP A 101 8.99 24.50 10.54
CA ASP A 101 9.80 25.40 9.71
C ASP A 101 11.22 25.62 10.26
N GLY A 102 11.55 24.96 11.38
CA GLY A 102 12.85 25.01 12.03
C GLY A 102 13.17 26.34 12.71
N THR A 103 12.20 27.28 12.80
CA THR A 103 12.40 28.56 13.45
C THR A 103 12.38 28.49 14.97
N LYS A 104 11.90 27.36 15.52
CA LYS A 104 11.97 27.02 16.94
C LYS A 104 12.76 25.73 17.14
N MET A 105 13.66 25.74 18.12
CA MET A 105 14.38 24.58 18.61
C MET A 105 14.02 24.36 20.07
N PHE A 106 13.82 23.08 20.44
CA PHE A 106 13.52 22.65 21.79
C PHE A 106 14.65 21.74 22.26
N VAL A 107 15.23 22.07 23.41
CA VAL A 107 16.29 21.27 24.02
C VAL A 107 15.82 20.86 25.42
N ILE A 108 15.93 19.57 25.72
CA ILE A 108 15.62 19.01 27.04
C ILE A 108 16.86 18.36 27.61
N GLY A 109 17.01 18.39 28.94
CA GLY A 109 18.08 17.70 29.61
C GLY A 109 17.78 17.45 31.08
N PHE A 110 18.55 16.56 31.69
CA PHE A 110 18.25 16.10 33.03
C PHE A 110 18.73 17.06 34.14
N SER A 111 19.57 18.04 33.86
CA SER A 111 20.02 19.01 34.87
C SER A 111 19.01 20.12 35.09
N GLY A 112 18.47 20.71 34.03
CA GLY A 112 17.41 21.73 34.09
C GLY A 112 16.05 21.12 34.43
N LYS A 113 15.79 19.92 33.96
CA LYS A 113 14.50 19.21 34.08
C LYS A 113 13.36 20.01 33.48
N ASP A 114 13.65 20.66 32.40
CA ASP A 114 12.76 21.54 31.66
C ASP A 114 12.93 21.37 30.14
N VAL A 115 11.95 21.85 29.39
CA VAL A 115 12.01 21.99 27.94
C VAL A 115 12.34 23.42 27.64
N ASN A 116 13.54 23.65 27.12
CA ASN A 116 14.07 24.96 26.76
C ASN A 116 13.71 25.29 25.32
N GLU A 117 12.91 26.34 25.10
CA GLU A 117 12.53 26.83 23.78
C GLU A 117 13.48 27.94 23.29
N TYR A 118 13.97 27.80 22.06
CA TYR A 118 14.82 28.79 21.38
C TYR A 118 14.19 29.21 20.06
N THR A 119 14.35 30.50 19.71
CA THR A 119 13.99 31.05 18.39
C THR A 119 15.25 31.21 17.54
N LEU A 120 15.20 30.68 16.30
CA LEU A 120 16.24 30.80 15.30
C LEU A 120 15.83 31.85 14.26
N SER A 121 16.75 32.76 13.92
CA SER A 121 16.49 33.79 12.89
C SER A 121 16.41 33.21 11.47
N THR A 122 16.97 32.02 11.25
CA THR A 122 16.85 31.24 10.03
C THR A 122 16.54 29.80 10.43
N GLY A 123 15.46 29.23 9.89
CA GLY A 123 15.02 27.89 10.24
C GLY A 123 16.07 26.81 9.98
N PHE A 124 16.26 25.91 10.95
CA PHE A 124 17.23 24.82 10.89
C PHE A 124 18.69 25.30 10.63
N ASP A 125 19.09 26.45 11.18
CA ASP A 125 20.43 27.00 10.97
C ASP A 125 21.01 27.51 12.29
N LEU A 126 21.86 26.69 12.93
CA LEU A 126 22.52 27.04 14.18
C LEU A 126 23.65 28.07 14.00
N THR A 127 24.04 28.39 12.76
CA THR A 127 24.95 29.50 12.46
C THR A 127 24.22 30.87 12.53
N SER A 128 22.89 30.85 12.48
CA SER A 128 22.03 32.01 12.60
C SER A 128 21.92 32.49 14.05
N THR A 129 21.23 33.58 14.29
CA THR A 129 20.98 34.02 15.68
C THR A 129 20.01 33.08 16.36
N VAL A 130 20.43 32.43 17.44
CA VAL A 130 19.62 31.58 18.31
C VAL A 130 19.38 32.32 19.63
N THR A 131 18.11 32.51 20.00
CA THR A 131 17.70 33.26 21.19
C THR A 131 16.84 32.39 22.10
N PHE A 132 17.19 32.28 23.37
CA PHE A 132 16.37 31.60 24.37
C PHE A 132 15.07 32.36 24.63
N ASN A 133 13.94 31.66 24.69
CA ASN A 133 12.63 32.24 24.97
C ASN A 133 12.33 32.12 26.47
N ASP A 134 12.78 33.13 27.24
CA ASP A 134 12.52 33.21 28.68
C ASP A 134 11.09 33.75 28.93
N PHE A 135 10.09 32.86 28.92
CA PHE A 135 8.70 33.26 29.08
C PHE A 135 8.30 33.55 30.55
N ASN A 136 9.09 33.08 31.53
CA ASN A 136 8.86 33.34 32.95
C ASN A 136 9.72 34.44 33.53
N GLY A 137 10.81 34.85 32.85
CA GLY A 137 11.77 35.84 33.29
C GLY A 137 12.70 35.34 34.41
N ASP A 138 12.81 34.02 34.58
CA ASP A 138 13.65 33.35 35.58
C ASP A 138 14.86 32.62 34.97
N GLY A 139 14.97 32.63 33.64
CA GLY A 139 16.06 32.02 32.90
C GLY A 139 15.91 30.52 32.71
N THR A 140 14.72 29.92 33.01
CA THR A 140 14.43 28.50 32.86
C THR A 140 13.37 28.24 31.80
N GLY A 141 13.30 26.99 31.29
CA GLY A 141 12.30 26.53 30.36
C GLY A 141 11.00 26.07 31.04
N PHE A 142 10.19 25.33 30.32
CA PHE A 142 8.99 24.70 30.86
C PHE A 142 9.36 23.46 31.70
N SER A 143 9.13 23.54 33.02
CA SER A 143 9.49 22.46 33.94
C SER A 143 8.62 21.24 33.75
N VAL A 144 9.26 20.07 33.59
CA VAL A 144 8.62 18.74 33.52
C VAL A 144 8.95 17.89 34.76
N ASN A 145 9.64 18.47 35.76
CA ASN A 145 10.17 17.77 36.93
C ASN A 145 9.10 17.05 37.79
N ASP A 146 7.86 17.54 37.77
CA ASP A 146 6.76 16.89 38.52
C ASP A 146 6.32 15.55 37.89
N GLN A 147 6.56 15.37 36.57
CA GLN A 147 6.19 14.18 35.82
C GLN A 147 7.40 13.30 35.51
N GLU A 148 8.58 13.90 35.32
CA GLU A 148 9.82 13.21 35.00
C GLU A 148 11.02 13.95 35.61
N SER A 149 11.66 13.34 36.61
CA SER A 149 12.77 13.96 37.34
C SER A 149 14.14 13.78 36.65
N SER A 150 14.19 13.00 35.59
CA SER A 150 15.38 12.76 34.75
C SER A 150 15.02 12.72 33.27
N PRO A 151 14.45 13.82 32.72
CA PRO A 151 13.98 13.84 31.34
C PRO A 151 15.14 13.66 30.35
N ARG A 152 14.86 12.95 29.24
CA ARG A 152 15.85 12.58 28.25
C ARG A 152 15.53 13.05 26.84
N ASP A 153 14.27 12.95 26.41
CA ASP A 153 13.88 13.30 25.07
C ASP A 153 12.54 14.00 25.01
N VAL A 154 12.36 14.83 23.98
CA VAL A 154 11.15 15.59 23.71
C VAL A 154 10.80 15.52 22.22
N THR A 155 9.53 15.27 21.93
CA THR A 155 9.00 15.30 20.58
C THR A 155 7.60 15.89 20.54
N PHE A 156 7.09 16.23 19.35
CA PHE A 156 5.80 16.86 19.15
C PHE A 156 4.97 16.13 18.11
N ASN A 157 3.66 16.32 18.16
CA ASN A 157 2.80 15.95 17.04
C ASN A 157 2.95 16.96 15.89
N ASN A 158 2.36 16.68 14.72
CA ASN A 158 2.59 17.42 13.48
C ASN A 158 2.24 18.93 13.56
N ASP A 159 1.26 19.32 14.36
CA ASP A 159 0.83 20.72 14.51
C ASP A 159 1.35 21.39 15.80
N GLY A 160 2.14 20.65 16.57
CA GLY A 160 2.74 21.12 17.82
C GLY A 160 1.76 21.31 18.98
N THR A 161 0.52 20.87 18.84
CA THR A 161 -0.49 20.98 19.91
C THR A 161 -0.34 19.93 20.99
N LYS A 162 0.52 18.93 20.76
CA LYS A 162 0.92 17.92 21.76
C LYS A 162 2.44 17.84 21.85
N MET A 163 2.95 17.69 23.06
CA MET A 163 4.35 17.45 23.39
C MET A 163 4.45 16.16 24.18
N PHE A 164 5.48 15.39 23.90
CA PHE A 164 5.77 14.12 24.58
C PHE A 164 7.18 14.17 25.14
N VAL A 165 7.29 13.80 26.41
CA VAL A 165 8.57 13.76 27.14
C VAL A 165 8.77 12.36 27.70
N THR A 166 9.96 11.78 27.47
CA THR A 166 10.39 10.54 28.10
C THR A 166 11.64 10.76 28.94
N GLY A 167 11.89 9.86 29.86
CA GLY A 167 13.07 9.92 30.71
C GLY A 167 13.24 8.69 31.59
N LYS A 168 14.30 8.72 32.41
CA LYS A 168 14.83 7.58 33.12
C LYS A 168 14.05 7.21 34.39
N ASP A 169 13.61 8.21 35.18
CA ASP A 169 13.22 7.93 36.55
C ASP A 169 11.77 7.45 36.67
N ASP A 170 10.94 7.80 35.69
CA ASP A 170 9.52 7.46 35.69
C ASP A 170 9.15 6.40 34.66
N ASP A 171 10.11 5.94 33.84
CA ASP A 171 9.95 4.85 32.85
C ASP A 171 8.67 4.96 32.03
N GLY A 172 8.43 6.16 31.47
CA GLY A 172 7.21 6.40 30.73
C GLY A 172 7.31 7.52 29.70
N VAL A 173 6.23 7.65 28.94
CA VAL A 173 6.00 8.78 28.03
C VAL A 173 4.92 9.67 28.62
N ASN A 174 5.29 10.90 28.90
CA ASN A 174 4.42 11.93 29.45
C ASN A 174 3.87 12.80 28.34
N GLU A 175 2.54 12.82 28.18
CA GLU A 175 1.81 13.61 27.18
C GLU A 175 1.37 14.96 27.75
N TYR A 176 1.61 16.03 27.01
CA TYR A 176 1.16 17.38 27.30
C TYR A 176 0.35 17.92 26.12
N THR A 177 -0.69 18.72 26.41
CA THR A 177 -1.39 19.54 25.41
C THR A 177 -0.89 20.97 25.45
N LEU A 178 -0.74 21.59 24.28
CA LEU A 178 -0.36 22.98 24.10
C LEU A 178 -1.53 23.75 23.49
N THR A 179 -1.92 24.86 24.11
CA THR A 179 -3.01 25.71 23.58
C THR A 179 -2.58 26.50 22.34
N THR A 180 -1.28 26.72 22.19
CA THR A 180 -0.65 27.28 20.99
C THR A 180 0.40 26.28 20.50
N GLY A 181 0.32 25.85 19.25
CA GLY A 181 1.25 24.87 18.72
C GLY A 181 2.71 25.32 18.81
N PHE A 182 3.58 24.42 19.30
CA PHE A 182 5.00 24.69 19.50
C PHE A 182 5.29 25.89 20.42
N ASP A 183 4.44 26.13 21.40
CA ASP A 183 4.66 27.14 22.47
C ASP A 183 4.62 26.40 23.81
N VAL A 184 5.81 26.01 24.31
CA VAL A 184 5.91 25.20 25.53
C VAL A 184 5.42 25.94 26.78
N SER A 185 5.36 27.28 26.75
CA SER A 185 4.79 28.05 27.86
C SER A 185 3.31 27.78 28.08
N SER A 186 2.62 27.23 27.06
CA SER A 186 1.20 26.89 27.09
C SER A 186 0.92 25.43 27.42
N ALA A 187 1.97 24.63 27.71
CA ALA A 187 1.85 23.19 27.91
C ALA A 187 1.15 22.82 29.24
N ALA A 188 0.30 21.80 29.17
CA ALA A 188 -0.39 21.24 30.33
C ALA A 188 -0.33 19.70 30.27
N PHE A 189 0.08 19.06 31.37
CA PHE A 189 0.14 17.62 31.49
C PHE A 189 -1.24 16.97 31.33
N VAL A 190 -1.30 15.86 30.56
CA VAL A 190 -2.55 15.12 30.27
C VAL A 190 -2.50 13.72 30.84
N HIS A 191 -1.52 12.93 30.42
CA HIS A 191 -1.44 11.52 30.73
C HIS A 191 0.01 11.01 30.70
N LYS A 192 0.26 9.89 31.41
CA LYS A 192 1.50 9.14 31.34
C LYS A 192 1.22 7.70 30.92
N PHE A 193 1.98 7.20 29.96
CA PHE A 193 2.01 5.78 29.60
C PHE A 193 3.31 5.15 30.07
N SER A 194 3.25 4.07 30.87
CA SER A 194 4.43 3.37 31.38
C SER A 194 4.98 2.40 30.35
N VAL A 195 6.28 2.50 30.05
CA VAL A 195 7.04 1.58 29.20
C VAL A 195 7.93 0.62 30.00
N LEU A 196 7.86 0.67 31.34
CA LEU A 196 8.69 -0.08 32.29
C LEU A 196 8.78 -1.59 31.98
N ALA A 197 7.73 -2.19 31.42
CA ALA A 197 7.72 -3.63 31.11
C ALA A 197 8.66 -4.01 29.96
N GLN A 198 8.99 -3.07 29.08
CA GLN A 198 9.88 -3.24 27.92
C GLN A 198 11.20 -2.50 28.12
N GLU A 199 11.15 -1.29 28.69
CA GLU A 199 12.32 -0.44 28.90
C GLU A 199 12.24 0.26 30.27
N ASN A 200 13.16 -0.04 31.17
CA ASN A 200 13.19 0.55 32.53
C ASN A 200 14.16 1.73 32.63
N ASN A 201 14.64 2.25 31.55
CA ASN A 201 15.54 3.40 31.45
C ASN A 201 15.36 4.07 30.10
N SER A 202 14.10 4.49 29.83
CA SER A 202 13.73 5.06 28.54
C SER A 202 14.48 6.37 28.29
N SER A 203 14.95 6.54 27.05
CA SER A 203 15.86 7.63 26.67
C SER A 203 15.41 8.36 25.42
N GLY A 204 14.85 7.71 24.42
CA GLY A 204 14.40 8.33 23.18
C GLY A 204 12.96 7.94 22.83
N VAL A 205 12.20 8.88 22.23
CA VAL A 205 10.82 8.68 21.78
C VAL A 205 10.58 9.27 20.39
N ALA A 206 9.98 8.47 19.50
CA ALA A 206 9.54 8.93 18.19
C ALA A 206 8.15 8.41 17.83
N PHE A 207 7.46 9.10 16.91
CA PHE A 207 6.17 8.69 16.38
C PHE A 207 6.22 8.58 14.85
N ASN A 208 5.32 7.78 14.28
CA ASN A 208 5.06 7.86 12.86
C ASN A 208 4.20 9.10 12.53
N ASN A 209 4.02 9.40 11.24
CA ASN A 209 3.40 10.63 10.77
C ASN A 209 1.94 10.86 11.23
N ASP A 210 1.18 9.81 11.49
CA ASP A 210 -0.22 9.91 11.96
C ASP A 210 -0.37 9.63 13.46
N GLY A 211 0.75 9.38 14.16
CA GLY A 211 0.78 9.12 15.59
C GLY A 211 0.19 7.77 16.02
N THR A 212 -0.12 6.89 15.08
CA THR A 212 -0.67 5.55 15.40
C THR A 212 0.39 4.55 15.85
N LYS A 213 1.67 4.94 15.73
CA LYS A 213 2.82 4.19 16.23
C LYS A 213 3.74 5.07 17.04
N MET A 214 4.28 4.50 18.11
CA MET A 214 5.27 5.08 18.98
C MET A 214 6.46 4.13 19.10
N PHE A 215 7.66 4.68 19.11
CA PHE A 215 8.92 3.94 19.24
C PHE A 215 9.71 4.46 20.43
N ILE A 216 10.20 3.55 21.24
CA ILE A 216 10.98 3.85 22.45
C ILE A 216 12.30 3.12 22.38
N VAL A 217 13.36 3.84 22.71
CA VAL A 217 14.70 3.28 22.97
C VAL A 217 15.17 3.65 24.35
N GLY A 218 16.12 2.90 24.88
CA GLY A 218 16.71 3.19 26.18
C GLY A 218 17.87 2.26 26.54
N PHE A 219 18.44 2.47 27.72
CA PHE A 219 19.69 1.86 28.14
C PHE A 219 19.57 0.39 28.59
N SER A 220 18.39 -0.16 28.73
CA SER A 220 18.24 -1.46 29.40
C SER A 220 17.93 -2.62 28.47
N GLY A 221 17.30 -2.37 27.33
CA GLY A 221 16.85 -3.41 26.40
C GLY A 221 17.75 -3.59 25.17
N ASP A 222 18.58 -2.61 24.85
CA ASP A 222 19.34 -2.55 23.60
C ASP A 222 18.44 -2.72 22.36
N ASP A 223 17.18 -2.32 22.49
CA ASP A 223 16.10 -2.55 21.52
C ASP A 223 15.38 -1.25 21.16
N VAL A 224 14.81 -1.24 19.94
CA VAL A 224 13.74 -0.33 19.56
C VAL A 224 12.40 -1.01 19.84
N ASN A 225 11.66 -0.50 20.79
CA ASN A 225 10.35 -1.01 21.19
C ASN A 225 9.25 -0.32 20.41
N GLU A 226 8.47 -1.07 19.60
CA GLU A 226 7.35 -0.57 18.79
C GLU A 226 6.02 -0.73 19.53
N TYR A 227 5.24 0.34 19.61
CA TYR A 227 3.89 0.39 20.18
C TYR A 227 2.88 0.83 19.11
N THR A 228 1.65 0.32 19.20
CA THR A 228 0.50 0.77 18.42
C THR A 228 -0.43 1.61 19.28
N LEU A 229 -0.96 2.70 18.71
CA LEU A 229 -1.94 3.57 19.35
C LEU A 229 -3.25 3.50 18.57
N THR A 230 -4.38 3.25 19.26
CA THR A 230 -5.71 3.22 18.60
C THR A 230 -6.22 4.61 18.26
N THR A 231 -5.72 5.63 18.93
CA THR A 231 -5.93 7.05 18.62
C THR A 231 -4.57 7.70 18.42
N GLY A 232 -4.35 8.31 17.25
CA GLY A 232 -3.07 8.91 16.93
C GLY A 232 -2.65 9.98 17.94
N PHE A 233 -1.39 9.92 18.40
CA PHE A 233 -0.83 10.83 19.38
C PHE A 233 -1.58 10.88 20.73
N ASP A 234 -2.23 9.79 21.13
CA ASP A 234 -2.85 9.62 22.44
C ASP A 234 -2.18 8.42 23.14
N VAL A 235 -1.18 8.72 23.98
CA VAL A 235 -0.37 7.67 24.61
C VAL A 235 -1.18 6.81 25.58
N SER A 236 -2.37 7.27 26.04
CA SER A 236 -3.27 6.46 26.87
C SER A 236 -3.79 5.22 26.12
N THR A 237 -3.75 5.23 24.79
CA THR A 237 -4.21 4.14 23.92
C THR A 237 -3.08 3.23 23.43
N ALA A 238 -1.84 3.45 23.89
CA ALA A 238 -0.68 2.71 23.44
C ALA A 238 -0.68 1.25 23.93
N ALA A 239 -0.26 0.35 23.06
CA ALA A 239 -0.07 -1.07 23.36
C ALA A 239 1.23 -1.56 22.73
N PHE A 240 2.06 -2.26 23.50
CA PHE A 240 3.30 -2.86 22.99
C PHE A 240 2.98 -3.84 21.85
N LEU A 241 3.75 -3.75 20.78
CA LEU A 241 3.61 -4.63 19.64
C LEU A 241 4.76 -5.65 19.56
N ASP A 242 6.00 -5.16 19.50
CA ASP A 242 7.19 -6.00 19.35
C ASP A 242 8.46 -5.15 19.55
N SER A 243 9.66 -5.76 19.52
CA SER A 243 10.94 -5.06 19.59
C SER A 243 11.93 -5.51 18.53
N PHE A 244 12.89 -4.64 18.21
CA PHE A 244 14.02 -4.92 17.30
C PHE A 244 15.33 -4.57 17.99
N SER A 245 16.23 -5.57 18.11
CA SER A 245 17.51 -5.35 18.77
C SER A 245 18.51 -4.59 17.89
N VAL A 246 19.08 -3.55 18.46
CA VAL A 246 20.17 -2.74 17.89
C VAL A 246 21.53 -3.01 18.56
N ALA A 247 21.59 -3.98 19.49
CA ALA A 247 22.76 -4.32 20.30
C ALA A 247 24.04 -4.65 19.49
N THR A 248 23.91 -4.98 18.20
CA THR A 248 25.07 -5.22 17.33
C THR A 248 25.80 -3.93 16.96
N GLN A 249 25.07 -2.80 16.89
CA GLN A 249 25.59 -1.49 16.55
C GLN A 249 25.79 -0.62 17.78
N ASP A 250 24.87 -0.69 18.73
CA ASP A 250 24.95 0.06 19.98
C ASP A 250 24.25 -0.68 21.12
N ILE A 251 24.93 -0.84 22.26
CA ILE A 251 24.40 -1.48 23.48
C ILE A 251 23.81 -0.46 24.47
N LEU A 252 23.86 0.83 24.17
CA LEU A 252 23.29 1.91 24.95
C LEU A 252 22.56 2.92 24.04
N PRO A 253 21.49 2.49 23.33
CA PRO A 253 20.75 3.42 22.45
C PRO A 253 20.07 4.51 23.27
N THR A 254 20.22 5.76 22.83
CA THR A 254 19.78 6.95 23.58
C THR A 254 18.72 7.76 22.85
N GLY A 255 18.75 7.83 21.52
CA GLY A 255 17.81 8.59 20.74
C GLY A 255 17.40 7.84 19.46
N ILE A 256 16.22 8.16 18.97
CA ILE A 256 15.64 7.56 17.76
C ILE A 256 14.90 8.58 16.94
N THR A 257 15.05 8.51 15.63
CA THR A 257 14.26 9.30 14.67
C THR A 257 14.09 8.56 13.36
N PHE A 258 13.22 9.06 12.49
CA PHE A 258 12.92 8.48 11.18
C PHE A 258 13.02 9.54 10.08
N ASN A 259 13.22 9.10 8.83
CA ASN A 259 12.99 9.97 7.70
C ASN A 259 11.47 10.15 7.46
N ASN A 260 11.09 11.13 6.63
CA ASN A 260 9.69 11.53 6.46
C ASN A 260 8.74 10.42 5.98
N ASP A 261 9.23 9.47 5.21
CA ASP A 261 8.40 8.38 4.69
C ASP A 261 8.51 7.09 5.54
N GLY A 262 9.30 7.13 6.61
CA GLY A 262 9.48 6.02 7.54
C GLY A 262 10.23 4.82 6.96
N THR A 263 10.90 4.97 5.83
CA THR A 263 11.70 3.89 5.22
C THR A 263 13.10 3.78 5.79
N LYS A 264 13.55 4.81 6.52
CA LYS A 264 14.82 4.83 7.26
C LYS A 264 14.58 5.14 8.73
N MET A 265 15.32 4.47 9.58
CA MET A 265 15.40 4.69 11.02
C MET A 265 16.83 5.04 11.38
N PHE A 266 16.99 5.98 12.29
CA PHE A 266 18.27 6.42 12.82
C PHE A 266 18.26 6.26 14.33
N VAL A 267 19.28 5.56 14.85
CA VAL A 267 19.47 5.36 16.28
C VAL A 267 20.82 5.92 16.67
N VAL A 268 20.84 6.79 17.65
CA VAL A 268 22.06 7.26 18.29
C VAL A 268 22.24 6.56 19.62
N GLY A 269 23.47 6.26 19.95
CA GLY A 269 23.79 5.64 21.24
C GLY A 269 25.11 6.12 21.82
N ASN A 270 25.28 5.84 23.10
CA ASN A 270 26.37 6.35 23.91
C ASN A 270 27.60 5.41 23.95
N ASP A 271 27.51 4.19 23.44
CA ASP A 271 28.65 3.26 23.45
C ASP A 271 29.61 3.48 22.26
N GLY A 272 29.08 3.82 21.10
CA GLY A 272 29.83 4.10 19.86
C GLY A 272 29.97 5.58 19.51
N ASP A 273 29.16 6.45 20.10
CA ASP A 273 29.00 7.83 19.67
C ASP A 273 28.75 7.96 18.17
N ASP A 274 27.93 7.03 17.66
CA ASP A 274 27.60 6.90 16.25
C ASP A 274 26.10 7.15 16.01
N ILE A 275 25.79 7.72 14.85
CA ILE A 275 24.43 7.70 14.31
C ILE A 275 24.30 6.52 13.39
N ASN A 276 23.55 5.50 13.81
CA ASN A 276 23.35 4.25 13.10
C ASN A 276 22.13 4.34 12.18
N GLU A 277 22.34 4.17 10.87
CA GLU A 277 21.29 4.19 9.85
C GLU A 277 20.79 2.78 9.55
N TYR A 278 19.46 2.61 9.55
CA TYR A 278 18.78 1.38 9.15
C TYR A 278 17.76 1.66 8.05
N THR A 279 17.66 0.75 7.07
CA THR A 279 16.52 0.70 6.15
C THR A 279 15.45 -0.20 6.70
N LEU A 280 14.19 0.24 6.59
CA LEU A 280 13.03 -0.51 6.99
C LEU A 280 12.36 -1.13 5.77
N SER A 281 12.07 -2.42 5.82
CA SER A 281 11.32 -3.12 4.77
C SER A 281 9.87 -2.63 4.67
N CYS A 282 9.35 -2.12 5.78
CA CYS A 282 8.03 -1.50 5.90
C CYS A 282 8.17 -0.14 6.59
N ALA A 283 7.52 0.90 6.06
CA ALA A 283 7.54 2.23 6.64
C ALA A 283 7.08 2.22 8.12
N PHE A 284 7.90 2.82 9.00
CA PHE A 284 7.63 2.89 10.44
C PHE A 284 7.29 1.51 11.05
N LYS A 285 8.06 0.48 10.68
CA LYS A 285 7.90 -0.85 11.25
C LYS A 285 9.26 -1.50 11.45
N VAL A 286 9.63 -1.69 12.71
CA VAL A 286 10.96 -2.23 13.07
C VAL A 286 10.97 -3.75 13.17
N THR A 287 9.81 -4.39 13.16
CA THR A 287 9.66 -5.83 13.32
C THR A 287 9.30 -6.55 12.03
N ALA A 288 9.72 -7.82 11.90
CA ALA A 288 9.45 -8.61 10.71
C ALA A 288 7.94 -8.82 10.50
N SER A 289 7.43 -8.45 9.32
CA SER A 289 6.04 -8.70 8.94
C SER A 289 5.95 -9.16 7.50
N SER A 290 5.01 -10.04 7.23
CA SER A 290 4.66 -10.45 5.87
C SER A 290 3.86 -9.39 5.11
N THR A 291 3.40 -8.33 5.79
CA THR A 291 2.56 -7.27 5.21
C THR A 291 3.01 -5.91 5.73
N CYS A 292 3.43 -5.03 4.83
CA CYS A 292 3.77 -3.64 5.14
C CYS A 292 2.57 -2.73 4.91
N ASP A 293 2.34 -1.79 5.84
CA ASP A 293 1.54 -0.61 5.55
C ASP A 293 2.38 0.35 4.70
N ALA A 294 2.10 0.43 3.42
CA ALA A 294 2.80 1.34 2.55
C ALA A 294 2.37 2.79 2.84
N PRO A 295 3.29 3.78 2.78
CA PRO A 295 2.93 5.19 2.83
C PRO A 295 1.81 5.52 1.83
N PRO A 296 0.94 6.49 2.10
CA PRO A 296 -0.20 6.82 1.23
C PRO A 296 0.17 7.01 -0.24
N LYS A 297 1.32 7.66 -0.52
CA LYS A 297 1.85 7.80 -1.90
C LYS A 297 2.16 6.44 -2.55
N ILE A 298 2.74 5.50 -1.80
CA ILE A 298 3.09 4.16 -2.31
C ILE A 298 1.82 3.32 -2.46
N LYS A 299 0.85 3.41 -1.53
CA LYS A 299 -0.46 2.76 -1.66
C LYS A 299 -1.19 3.21 -2.92
N GLU A 300 -1.20 4.51 -3.22
CA GLU A 300 -1.84 5.06 -4.42
C GLU A 300 -1.16 4.55 -5.70
N VAL A 301 0.17 4.60 -5.76
CA VAL A 301 0.96 4.05 -6.87
C VAL A 301 0.68 2.56 -7.06
N ARG A 302 0.65 1.80 -5.97
CA ARG A 302 0.35 0.38 -6.01
C ARG A 302 -1.09 0.11 -6.40
N GLY A 303 -2.03 0.90 -5.91
CA GLY A 303 -3.44 0.83 -6.29
C GLY A 303 -3.64 1.01 -7.80
N ILE A 304 -2.92 1.93 -8.43
CA ILE A 304 -2.90 2.13 -9.89
C ILE A 304 -2.37 0.90 -10.62
N VAL A 305 -1.26 0.31 -10.15
CA VAL A 305 -0.70 -0.91 -10.75
C VAL A 305 -1.65 -2.10 -10.59
N ASP A 306 -2.23 -2.27 -9.41
CA ASP A 306 -3.20 -3.34 -9.13
C ASP A 306 -4.48 -3.17 -9.97
N ALA A 307 -4.95 -1.93 -10.19
CA ALA A 307 -6.08 -1.62 -11.07
C ALA A 307 -5.82 -2.09 -12.50
N GLN A 308 -4.64 -1.81 -13.06
CA GLN A 308 -4.24 -2.27 -14.40
C GLN A 308 -4.18 -3.80 -14.48
N ILE A 309 -3.59 -4.46 -13.47
CA ILE A 309 -3.50 -5.92 -13.37
C ILE A 309 -4.89 -6.56 -13.34
N ASN A 310 -5.78 -6.04 -12.49
CA ASN A 310 -7.13 -6.56 -12.32
C ASN A 310 -7.99 -6.34 -13.57
N THR A 311 -7.88 -5.17 -14.21
CA THR A 311 -8.54 -4.87 -15.48
C THR A 311 -8.11 -5.85 -16.56
N ALA A 312 -6.81 -6.11 -16.72
CA ALA A 312 -6.30 -7.06 -17.71
C ALA A 312 -6.80 -8.50 -17.45
N LYS A 313 -6.77 -8.97 -16.18
CA LYS A 313 -7.26 -10.30 -15.80
C LYS A 313 -8.76 -10.45 -16.05
N ASN A 314 -9.55 -9.45 -15.65
CA ASN A 314 -11.01 -9.47 -15.81
C ASN A 314 -11.40 -9.44 -17.28
N PHE A 315 -10.74 -8.62 -18.11
CA PHE A 315 -11.04 -8.54 -19.54
C PHE A 315 -10.78 -9.88 -20.26
N ALA A 316 -9.68 -10.60 -19.94
CA ALA A 316 -9.41 -11.93 -20.48
C ALA A 316 -10.49 -12.95 -20.07
N LYS A 317 -10.84 -12.96 -18.78
CA LYS A 317 -11.88 -13.84 -18.22
C LYS A 317 -13.23 -13.61 -18.88
N ASP A 318 -13.64 -12.33 -19.00
CA ASP A 318 -14.94 -11.96 -19.55
C ASP A 318 -15.01 -12.23 -21.07
N SER A 319 -13.90 -12.06 -21.80
CA SER A 319 -13.80 -12.40 -23.20
C SER A 319 -14.00 -13.90 -23.46
N SER A 320 -13.42 -14.77 -22.62
CA SER A 320 -13.66 -16.21 -22.67
C SER A 320 -15.09 -16.56 -22.27
N GLN A 321 -15.61 -15.91 -21.23
CA GLN A 321 -16.92 -16.22 -20.66
C GLN A 321 -18.08 -15.91 -21.61
N SER A 322 -18.01 -14.83 -22.40
CA SER A 322 -19.01 -14.52 -23.43
C SER A 322 -19.14 -15.63 -24.46
N ALA A 323 -18.01 -16.16 -24.96
CA ALA A 323 -18.01 -17.26 -25.90
C ALA A 323 -18.55 -18.58 -25.27
N LEU A 324 -18.15 -18.90 -24.04
CA LEU A 324 -18.63 -20.09 -23.32
C LEU A 324 -20.13 -20.02 -23.02
N LYS A 325 -20.67 -18.86 -22.65
CA LYS A 325 -22.12 -18.66 -22.48
C LYS A 325 -22.87 -18.92 -23.80
N ARG A 326 -22.32 -18.45 -24.94
CA ARG A 326 -22.90 -18.74 -26.25
C ARG A 326 -22.94 -20.23 -26.52
N LEU A 327 -21.86 -20.96 -26.23
CA LEU A 327 -21.81 -22.43 -26.39
C LEU A 327 -22.81 -23.17 -25.50
N ALA A 328 -22.93 -22.75 -24.23
CA ALA A 328 -23.93 -23.28 -23.31
C ALA A 328 -25.37 -23.07 -23.81
N ASN A 329 -25.68 -21.87 -24.34
CA ASN A 329 -26.97 -21.56 -24.93
C ASN A 329 -27.27 -22.40 -26.18
N LEU A 330 -26.26 -22.70 -27.00
CA LEU A 330 -26.41 -23.60 -28.17
C LEU A 330 -26.64 -25.07 -27.80
N ARG A 331 -26.14 -25.50 -26.63
CA ARG A 331 -26.40 -26.83 -26.09
C ARG A 331 -27.82 -26.97 -25.57
N ALA A 332 -28.27 -25.99 -24.78
CA ALA A 332 -29.58 -25.99 -24.14
C ALA A 332 -30.75 -25.87 -25.15
N LYS A 333 -30.50 -25.29 -26.32
CA LYS A 333 -31.51 -25.05 -27.36
C LYS A 333 -31.02 -25.63 -28.67
N ASP A 334 -31.75 -26.60 -29.21
CA ASP A 334 -31.41 -27.30 -30.46
C ASP A 334 -31.48 -26.41 -31.71
N ASP A 335 -31.77 -25.12 -31.55
CA ASP A 335 -31.92 -24.14 -32.63
C ASP A 335 -30.71 -23.23 -32.78
N ASN A 336 -30.00 -23.36 -33.91
CA ASN A 336 -28.93 -22.42 -34.31
C ASN A 336 -29.51 -21.09 -34.79
N LYS A 337 -30.31 -20.42 -33.95
CA LYS A 337 -30.89 -19.10 -34.26
C LYS A 337 -30.01 -17.97 -33.73
N SER A 338 -30.01 -16.87 -34.47
CA SER A 338 -29.34 -15.62 -34.03
C SER A 338 -29.88 -15.18 -32.68
N ALA A 339 -29.01 -15.11 -31.68
CA ALA A 339 -29.35 -14.67 -30.33
C ALA A 339 -28.83 -13.27 -30.09
N GLN A 340 -29.71 -12.38 -29.62
CA GLN A 340 -29.36 -11.04 -29.15
C GLN A 340 -29.76 -10.96 -27.70
N LYS A 341 -28.79 -10.93 -26.79
CA LYS A 341 -29.03 -10.80 -25.36
C LYS A 341 -28.09 -9.75 -24.79
N ILE A 342 -28.65 -8.72 -24.19
CA ILE A 342 -27.90 -7.79 -23.38
C ILE A 342 -28.24 -8.14 -21.93
N GLU A 343 -27.27 -8.61 -21.17
CA GLU A 343 -27.41 -8.89 -19.73
C GLU A 343 -26.67 -7.83 -18.93
N LEU A 344 -27.36 -7.17 -18.02
CA LEU A 344 -26.77 -6.31 -17.01
C LEU A 344 -26.84 -7.02 -15.67
N ASN A 345 -25.69 -7.53 -15.21
CA ASN A 345 -25.60 -8.23 -13.93
C ASN A 345 -25.07 -7.28 -12.86
N PHE A 346 -25.94 -6.84 -11.98
CA PHE A 346 -25.57 -6.06 -10.79
C PHE A 346 -25.61 -6.97 -9.56
N GLN A 347 -24.65 -6.85 -8.67
CA GLN A 347 -24.72 -7.50 -7.34
C GLN A 347 -25.86 -6.94 -6.47
N ASN A 348 -26.41 -5.79 -6.82
CA ASN A 348 -27.53 -5.15 -6.13
C ASN A 348 -28.85 -5.50 -6.83
N GLU A 349 -29.77 -6.17 -6.13
CA GLU A 349 -31.09 -6.59 -6.66
C GLU A 349 -31.92 -5.44 -7.24
N THR A 350 -31.81 -4.23 -6.68
CA THR A 350 -32.55 -3.03 -7.15
C THR A 350 -32.02 -2.59 -8.50
N LEU A 351 -30.69 -2.58 -8.69
CA LEU A 351 -30.06 -2.25 -9.95
C LEU A 351 -30.33 -3.33 -11.03
N ASN A 352 -30.38 -4.60 -10.67
CA ASN A 352 -30.79 -5.67 -11.57
C ASN A 352 -32.22 -5.51 -12.07
N LYS A 353 -33.17 -5.12 -11.22
CA LYS A 353 -34.56 -4.85 -11.62
C LYS A 353 -34.67 -3.63 -12.55
N ILE A 354 -33.90 -2.59 -12.29
CA ILE A 354 -33.86 -1.38 -13.14
C ILE A 354 -33.25 -1.70 -14.50
N SER A 355 -32.17 -2.46 -14.56
CA SER A 355 -31.48 -2.83 -15.80
C SER A 355 -32.36 -3.69 -16.71
N ASN A 356 -33.04 -4.68 -16.14
CA ASN A 356 -33.96 -5.54 -16.89
C ASN A 356 -35.14 -4.76 -17.48
N ASN A 357 -35.61 -3.70 -16.80
CA ASN A 357 -36.68 -2.83 -17.31
C ASN A 357 -36.19 -1.91 -18.44
N ILE A 358 -34.92 -1.46 -18.41
CA ILE A 358 -34.33 -0.60 -19.46
C ILE A 358 -34.02 -1.43 -20.71
N LEU A 359 -33.54 -2.66 -20.54
CA LEU A 359 -33.15 -3.54 -21.66
C LEU A 359 -34.32 -4.14 -22.42
N SER A 360 -35.45 -4.34 -21.78
CA SER A 360 -36.69 -4.79 -22.46
C SER A 360 -37.23 -3.77 -23.47
N SER A 361 -36.74 -2.51 -23.41
CA SER A 361 -37.19 -1.41 -24.28
C SER A 361 -36.23 -0.99 -25.40
N ALA A 362 -35.08 -1.65 -25.57
CA ALA A 362 -34.07 -1.26 -26.58
C ALA A 362 -33.85 -2.37 -27.65
N PRO A 363 -34.45 -2.28 -28.84
CA PRO A 363 -34.18 -3.22 -29.92
C PRO A 363 -32.88 -2.85 -30.66
N VAL A 364 -31.78 -3.51 -30.35
CA VAL A 364 -30.55 -3.44 -31.18
C VAL A 364 -30.68 -4.43 -32.34
N LYS A 365 -30.90 -3.93 -33.56
CA LYS A 365 -30.94 -4.75 -34.79
C LYS A 365 -29.55 -4.81 -35.40
N LEU A 366 -28.85 -5.95 -35.25
CA LEU A 366 -27.58 -6.24 -35.96
C LEU A 366 -27.80 -6.89 -37.33
N ASN A 367 -28.78 -6.44 -38.09
CA ASN A 367 -29.11 -6.93 -39.44
C ASN A 367 -28.03 -6.77 -40.54
N PRO A 368 -26.97 -5.92 -40.42
CA PRO A 368 -26.00 -5.81 -41.52
C PRO A 368 -25.03 -6.98 -41.62
N LEU A 369 -24.66 -7.65 -40.49
CA LEU A 369 -23.67 -8.72 -40.49
C LEU A 369 -24.22 -10.02 -41.09
N GLN A 370 -25.50 -10.29 -40.97
CA GLN A 370 -26.14 -11.51 -41.49
C GLN A 370 -26.19 -11.55 -43.02
N LYS A 371 -26.08 -10.42 -43.72
CA LYS A 371 -26.01 -10.32 -45.19
C LYS A 371 -24.63 -10.66 -45.77
N ILE A 372 -23.59 -10.68 -44.93
CA ILE A 372 -22.19 -10.88 -45.35
C ILE A 372 -21.74 -12.31 -45.09
N LEU A 373 -22.40 -13.02 -44.15
CA LEU A 373 -22.05 -14.38 -43.73
C LEU A 373 -22.80 -15.44 -44.59
N PRO A 374 -22.20 -16.64 -44.81
CA PRO A 374 -22.88 -17.75 -45.45
C PRO A 374 -24.14 -18.17 -44.66
N ASP A 375 -25.13 -18.74 -45.34
CA ASP A 375 -26.45 -19.06 -44.81
C ASP A 375 -26.43 -20.03 -43.59
N ASN A 376 -25.33 -20.75 -43.36
CA ASN A 376 -25.17 -21.69 -42.24
C ASN A 376 -24.48 -21.07 -40.98
N TRP A 377 -24.25 -19.76 -40.98
CA TRP A 377 -23.71 -19.04 -39.82
C TRP A 377 -24.82 -18.32 -39.07
N ALA A 378 -24.79 -18.40 -37.76
CA ALA A 378 -25.61 -17.60 -36.84
C ALA A 378 -24.80 -16.49 -36.19
N THR A 379 -25.43 -15.33 -36.02
CA THR A 379 -24.80 -14.20 -35.32
C THR A 379 -25.38 -14.03 -33.92
N TRP A 380 -24.56 -13.54 -33.01
CA TRP A 380 -24.99 -13.23 -31.64
C TRP A 380 -24.32 -11.94 -31.15
N SER A 381 -24.92 -11.34 -30.13
CA SER A 381 -24.34 -10.21 -29.40
C SER A 381 -24.67 -10.33 -27.91
N GLU A 382 -23.76 -9.86 -27.07
CA GLU A 382 -23.90 -9.80 -25.61
C GLU A 382 -23.33 -8.46 -25.13
N GLY A 383 -24.11 -7.74 -24.31
CA GLY A 383 -23.62 -6.60 -23.53
C GLY A 383 -23.39 -7.01 -22.08
N SER A 384 -22.38 -6.47 -21.44
CA SER A 384 -22.15 -6.69 -20.01
C SER A 384 -21.75 -5.40 -19.29
N VAL A 385 -22.23 -5.25 -18.07
CA VAL A 385 -21.82 -4.22 -17.12
C VAL A 385 -21.37 -4.94 -15.85
N SER A 386 -20.19 -4.60 -15.37
CA SER A 386 -19.64 -5.12 -14.12
C SER A 386 -19.29 -3.97 -13.19
N LEU A 387 -19.70 -4.09 -11.93
CA LEU A 387 -19.32 -3.18 -10.87
C LEU A 387 -18.53 -3.98 -9.83
N GLY A 388 -17.39 -3.47 -9.43
CA GLY A 388 -16.51 -4.12 -8.46
C GLY A 388 -15.92 -3.14 -7.49
N LYS A 389 -15.66 -3.59 -6.26
CA LYS A 389 -14.95 -2.83 -5.25
C LYS A 389 -13.89 -3.71 -4.60
N ILE A 390 -12.68 -3.17 -4.52
CA ILE A 390 -11.60 -3.75 -3.71
C ILE A 390 -11.36 -2.77 -2.57
N ASN A 391 -11.50 -3.23 -1.35
CA ASN A 391 -11.30 -2.38 -0.18
C ASN A 391 -9.83 -2.03 0.00
N ASP A 392 -9.58 -0.91 0.68
CA ASP A 392 -8.25 -0.52 1.13
C ASP A 392 -7.59 -1.65 1.93
N ASN A 393 -6.30 -1.83 1.71
CA ASN A 393 -5.50 -2.79 2.46
C ASN A 393 -4.13 -2.19 2.78
N PRO A 394 -3.31 -2.81 3.64
CA PRO A 394 -2.01 -2.26 4.05
C PRO A 394 -1.09 -1.84 2.91
N LEU A 395 -1.22 -2.45 1.73
CA LEU A 395 -0.30 -2.29 0.61
C LEU A 395 -0.88 -1.49 -0.56
N SER A 396 -2.20 -1.40 -0.71
CA SER A 396 -2.87 -0.88 -1.91
C SER A 396 -4.11 -0.09 -1.54
N SER A 397 -4.32 1.05 -2.18
CA SER A 397 -5.49 1.90 -2.01
C SER A 397 -6.77 1.23 -2.51
N VAL A 398 -7.92 1.65 -1.97
CA VAL A 398 -9.25 1.24 -2.41
C VAL A 398 -9.41 1.41 -3.92
N GLN A 399 -10.13 0.50 -4.57
CA GLN A 399 -10.44 0.56 -5.99
C GLN A 399 -11.93 0.36 -6.19
N ASP A 400 -12.58 1.30 -6.87
CA ASP A 400 -13.96 1.20 -7.33
C ASP A 400 -13.94 1.07 -8.86
N MET A 401 -14.44 -0.07 -9.38
CA MET A 401 -14.34 -0.45 -10.78
C MET A 401 -15.71 -0.45 -11.45
N THR A 402 -15.81 0.18 -12.60
CA THR A 402 -16.96 0.09 -13.51
C THR A 402 -16.48 -0.39 -14.88
N SER A 403 -17.02 -1.50 -15.37
CA SER A 403 -16.66 -2.05 -16.66
C SER A 403 -17.89 -2.19 -17.56
N LEU A 404 -17.79 -1.67 -18.78
CA LEU A 404 -18.81 -1.76 -19.83
C LEU A 404 -18.22 -2.49 -21.03
N SER A 405 -18.94 -3.45 -21.63
CA SER A 405 -18.46 -4.12 -22.81
C SER A 405 -19.56 -4.69 -23.69
N ILE A 406 -19.23 -4.85 -24.96
CA ILE A 406 -20.07 -5.49 -25.97
C ILE A 406 -19.25 -6.56 -26.67
N SER A 407 -19.81 -7.77 -26.75
CA SER A 407 -19.29 -8.88 -27.56
C SER A 407 -20.22 -9.12 -28.74
N VAL A 408 -19.65 -9.31 -29.92
CA VAL A 408 -20.37 -9.74 -31.10
C VAL A 408 -19.66 -10.97 -31.69
N GLY A 409 -20.41 -11.93 -32.13
CA GLY A 409 -19.81 -13.14 -32.69
C GLY A 409 -20.66 -13.80 -33.77
N ALA A 410 -20.05 -14.74 -34.45
CA ALA A 410 -20.71 -15.60 -35.42
C ALA A 410 -20.20 -17.03 -35.24
N ASP A 411 -21.10 -17.98 -35.35
CA ASP A 411 -20.80 -19.42 -35.22
C ASP A 411 -21.57 -20.25 -36.23
N LYS A 412 -21.06 -21.43 -36.46
CA LYS A 412 -21.73 -22.47 -37.27
C LYS A 412 -21.71 -23.80 -36.56
N LYS A 413 -22.77 -24.55 -36.67
CA LYS A 413 -22.86 -25.98 -36.31
C LYS A 413 -22.42 -26.82 -37.51
N THR A 414 -21.58 -27.82 -37.31
CA THR A 414 -21.11 -28.73 -38.34
C THR A 414 -21.89 -30.06 -38.26
N ASP A 415 -21.76 -30.91 -39.28
CA ASP A 415 -22.52 -32.18 -39.43
C ASP A 415 -22.33 -33.21 -38.28
N ASN A 416 -21.38 -32.96 -37.38
CA ASN A 416 -21.09 -33.82 -36.21
C ASN A 416 -21.39 -33.12 -34.88
N ASP A 417 -22.37 -32.24 -34.81
CA ASP A 417 -22.75 -31.47 -33.62
C ASP A 417 -21.62 -30.63 -33.02
N LYS A 418 -20.57 -30.40 -33.77
CA LYS A 418 -19.48 -29.51 -33.38
C LYS A 418 -19.84 -28.07 -33.70
N VAL A 419 -19.49 -27.16 -32.81
CA VAL A 419 -19.64 -25.73 -33.02
C VAL A 419 -18.26 -25.12 -33.25
N LEU A 420 -18.17 -24.21 -34.23
CA LEU A 420 -17.01 -23.36 -34.46
C LEU A 420 -17.48 -21.91 -34.62
N GLY A 421 -16.88 -20.99 -33.89
CA GLY A 421 -17.24 -19.57 -33.92
C GLY A 421 -16.06 -18.64 -33.73
N VAL A 422 -16.33 -17.38 -34.05
CA VAL A 422 -15.42 -16.25 -33.82
C VAL A 422 -16.17 -15.16 -33.06
N ALA A 423 -15.48 -14.45 -32.18
CA ALA A 423 -16.06 -13.35 -31.42
C ALA A 423 -15.09 -12.17 -31.35
N LEU A 424 -15.65 -10.98 -31.43
CA LEU A 424 -15.01 -9.69 -31.17
C LEU A 424 -15.63 -9.10 -29.91
N ARG A 425 -14.80 -8.61 -28.97
CA ARG A 425 -15.26 -7.90 -27.77
C ARG A 425 -14.56 -6.54 -27.69
N VAL A 426 -15.33 -5.50 -27.43
CA VAL A 426 -14.85 -4.17 -27.10
C VAL A 426 -15.33 -3.84 -25.70
N GLY A 427 -14.46 -3.31 -24.87
CA GLY A 427 -14.77 -2.93 -23.48
C GLY A 427 -14.05 -1.66 -23.07
N ASN A 428 -14.69 -0.94 -22.15
CA ASN A 428 -14.09 0.15 -21.40
C ASN A 428 -14.21 -0.18 -19.91
N THR A 429 -13.13 0.02 -19.18
CA THR A 429 -13.10 -0.16 -17.71
C THR A 429 -12.53 1.11 -17.09
N ASP A 430 -13.31 1.73 -16.21
CA ASP A 430 -12.93 2.86 -15.39
C ASP A 430 -12.71 2.37 -13.96
N VAL A 431 -11.55 2.70 -13.36
CA VAL A 431 -11.20 2.34 -11.99
C VAL A 431 -10.77 3.61 -11.25
N ASP A 432 -11.60 4.03 -10.29
CA ASP A 432 -11.22 5.03 -9.32
C ASP A 432 -10.30 4.41 -8.26
N VAL A 433 -9.16 5.05 -7.99
CA VAL A 433 -8.12 4.56 -7.06
C VAL A 433 -7.94 5.54 -5.92
N GLY A 434 -7.97 5.02 -4.68
CA GLY A 434 -7.77 5.81 -3.48
C GLY A 434 -8.88 6.83 -3.23
N THR A 435 -8.54 7.88 -2.48
CA THR A 435 -9.47 8.96 -2.10
C THR A 435 -9.09 10.31 -2.68
N TYR A 436 -7.96 10.41 -3.38
CA TYR A 436 -7.43 11.67 -3.92
C TYR A 436 -7.86 11.94 -5.38
N GLY A 437 -8.62 11.02 -5.99
CA GLY A 437 -9.13 11.15 -7.36
C GLY A 437 -8.15 10.64 -8.42
N SER A 438 -7.27 9.69 -8.07
CA SER A 438 -6.51 8.92 -9.04
C SER A 438 -7.41 7.94 -9.76
N LYS A 439 -7.11 7.64 -11.02
CA LYS A 439 -7.91 6.74 -11.84
C LYS A 439 -7.13 6.06 -12.95
N VAL A 440 -7.68 4.95 -13.44
CA VAL A 440 -7.20 4.20 -14.59
C VAL A 440 -8.38 3.94 -15.52
N ASP A 441 -8.39 4.54 -16.69
CA ASP A 441 -9.36 4.32 -17.76
C ASP A 441 -8.74 3.40 -18.81
N THR A 442 -9.32 2.20 -19.02
CA THR A 442 -8.77 1.24 -19.99
C THR A 442 -9.79 0.93 -21.08
N ASN A 443 -9.39 1.16 -22.33
CA ASN A 443 -10.07 0.68 -23.51
C ASN A 443 -9.44 -0.65 -23.96
N ALA A 444 -10.26 -1.63 -24.29
CA ALA A 444 -9.78 -2.95 -24.67
C ALA A 444 -10.54 -3.53 -25.85
N LEU A 445 -9.80 -4.22 -26.72
CA LEU A 445 -10.33 -4.95 -27.87
C LEU A 445 -9.82 -6.38 -27.84
N SER A 446 -10.70 -7.38 -28.01
CA SER A 446 -10.28 -8.77 -28.18
C SER A 446 -10.89 -9.44 -29.40
N LEU A 447 -10.13 -10.37 -29.97
CA LEU A 447 -10.59 -11.30 -31.00
C LEU A 447 -10.36 -12.72 -30.47
N SER A 448 -11.39 -13.57 -30.57
CA SER A 448 -11.30 -14.97 -30.13
C SER A 448 -11.93 -15.93 -31.13
N VAL A 449 -11.42 -17.14 -31.12
CA VAL A 449 -12.00 -18.32 -31.79
C VAL A 449 -12.47 -19.28 -30.69
N TYR A 450 -13.63 -19.84 -30.84
CA TYR A 450 -14.21 -20.75 -29.89
C TYR A 450 -14.89 -21.94 -30.55
N GLY A 451 -15.07 -23.02 -29.81
CA GLY A 451 -15.75 -24.18 -30.30
C GLY A 451 -16.19 -25.15 -29.21
N SER A 452 -17.08 -26.06 -29.60
CA SER A 452 -17.54 -27.16 -28.78
C SER A 452 -17.42 -28.49 -29.53
N ASN A 453 -16.95 -29.52 -28.85
CA ASN A 453 -16.91 -30.89 -29.34
C ASN A 453 -17.66 -31.79 -28.37
N SER A 454 -18.75 -32.43 -28.81
CA SER A 454 -19.41 -33.49 -28.06
C SER A 454 -18.68 -34.80 -28.32
N PHE A 455 -18.39 -35.57 -27.26
CA PHE A 455 -17.76 -36.92 -27.36
C PHE A 455 -18.77 -38.03 -27.40
N ASP A 456 -19.92 -37.80 -26.78
CA ASP A 456 -21.11 -38.63 -26.76
C ASP A 456 -22.34 -37.74 -26.47
N ASP A 457 -23.51 -38.35 -26.32
CA ASP A 457 -24.77 -37.60 -26.08
C ASP A 457 -24.79 -36.78 -24.78
N ARG A 458 -23.76 -36.90 -23.92
CA ARG A 458 -23.73 -36.28 -22.58
C ARG A 458 -22.44 -35.53 -22.25
N ASN A 459 -21.31 -35.92 -22.86
CA ASN A 459 -20.01 -35.32 -22.53
C ASN A 459 -19.57 -34.35 -23.61
N PHE A 460 -19.09 -33.16 -23.17
CA PHE A 460 -18.61 -32.12 -24.07
C PHE A 460 -17.30 -31.49 -23.59
N LEU A 461 -16.56 -30.97 -24.56
CA LEU A 461 -15.41 -30.10 -24.35
C LEU A 461 -15.59 -28.78 -25.13
N GLU A 462 -15.60 -27.70 -24.44
CA GLU A 462 -15.59 -26.35 -25.01
C GLU A 462 -14.23 -25.73 -24.87
N HIS A 463 -13.85 -24.94 -25.87
CA HIS A 463 -12.56 -24.24 -25.87
C HIS A 463 -12.70 -22.84 -26.45
N VAL A 464 -11.92 -21.93 -25.91
CA VAL A 464 -11.78 -20.55 -26.38
C VAL A 464 -10.29 -20.24 -26.41
N ILE A 465 -9.83 -19.57 -27.46
CA ILE A 465 -8.51 -18.97 -27.56
C ILE A 465 -8.62 -17.60 -28.20
N GLY A 466 -7.92 -16.60 -27.66
CA GLY A 466 -8.00 -15.26 -28.20
C GLY A 466 -6.79 -14.40 -27.85
N ALA A 467 -6.79 -13.22 -28.44
CA ALA A 467 -5.82 -12.18 -28.16
C ALA A 467 -6.53 -10.83 -27.96
N SER A 468 -5.95 -10.00 -27.11
CA SER A 468 -6.47 -8.67 -26.78
C SER A 468 -5.38 -7.61 -26.88
N TYR A 469 -5.82 -6.39 -27.12
CA TYR A 469 -5.05 -5.17 -26.99
C TYR A 469 -5.75 -4.28 -25.96
N LEU A 470 -4.97 -3.72 -25.05
CA LEU A 470 -5.42 -2.84 -23.98
C LEU A 470 -4.69 -1.50 -24.11
N ASP A 471 -5.42 -0.41 -23.90
CA ASP A 471 -4.92 0.95 -23.91
C ASP A 471 -5.46 1.67 -22.67
N SER A 472 -4.58 2.12 -21.79
CA SER A 472 -4.93 2.65 -20.48
C SER A 472 -4.43 4.08 -20.31
N ASP A 473 -5.35 5.00 -20.06
CA ASP A 473 -5.09 6.36 -19.61
C ASP A 473 -5.02 6.38 -18.09
N ILE A 474 -3.95 6.90 -17.53
CA ILE A 474 -3.66 6.89 -16.09
C ILE A 474 -3.58 8.32 -15.57
N THR A 475 -4.29 8.58 -14.51
CA THR A 475 -4.21 9.83 -13.76
C THR A 475 -3.89 9.50 -12.30
N ARG A 476 -2.76 10.01 -11.78
CA ARG A 476 -2.40 9.91 -10.37
C ARG A 476 -2.41 11.29 -9.72
N LYS A 477 -3.03 11.38 -8.55
CA LYS A 477 -3.09 12.59 -7.73
C LYS A 477 -2.47 12.34 -6.37
N ASN A 478 -1.81 13.35 -5.81
CA ASN A 478 -1.22 13.26 -4.48
C ASN A 478 -2.21 13.71 -3.38
N GLN A 479 -1.83 13.48 -2.15
CA GLN A 479 -2.55 13.99 -0.98
C GLN A 479 -2.66 15.52 -1.07
N GLY A 480 -3.88 16.04 -0.90
CA GLY A 480 -4.17 17.47 -1.07
C GLY A 480 -4.60 17.86 -2.49
N ASN A 481 -4.61 16.93 -3.45
CA ASN A 481 -5.06 17.15 -4.84
C ASN A 481 -4.38 18.34 -5.56
N THR A 482 -3.15 18.66 -5.16
CA THR A 482 -2.39 19.81 -5.67
C THR A 482 -1.57 19.50 -6.91
N ASN A 483 -1.15 18.23 -7.09
CA ASN A 483 -0.35 17.78 -8.22
C ASN A 483 -1.03 16.61 -8.93
N THR A 484 -1.08 16.68 -10.26
CA THR A 484 -1.62 15.63 -11.12
C THR A 484 -0.51 15.12 -12.02
N GLN A 485 -0.31 13.81 -12.04
CA GLN A 485 0.56 13.08 -12.96
C GLN A 485 -0.33 12.31 -13.93
N THR A 486 0.05 12.27 -15.19
CA THR A 486 -0.68 11.54 -16.24
C THR A 486 0.26 10.64 -17.00
N GLY A 487 -0.26 9.55 -17.55
CA GLY A 487 0.50 8.66 -18.40
C GLY A 487 -0.40 7.70 -19.16
N ASP A 488 0.14 7.13 -20.23
CA ASP A 488 -0.54 6.18 -21.11
C ASP A 488 0.22 4.85 -21.09
N ARG A 489 -0.50 3.72 -21.06
CA ARG A 489 0.11 2.40 -21.05
C ARG A 489 -0.61 1.43 -21.96
N GLU A 490 0.14 0.85 -22.89
CA GLU A 490 -0.35 -0.19 -23.78
C GLU A 490 -0.12 -1.60 -23.19
N GLY A 491 -1.02 -2.54 -23.55
CA GLY A 491 -0.93 -3.94 -23.16
C GLY A 491 -1.32 -4.88 -24.29
N LYS A 492 -0.61 -6.01 -24.40
CA LYS A 492 -0.92 -7.10 -25.33
C LYS A 492 -1.19 -8.36 -24.53
N GLN A 493 -2.28 -9.05 -24.85
CA GLN A 493 -2.74 -10.18 -24.08
C GLN A 493 -3.07 -11.35 -25.00
N VAL A 494 -2.77 -12.57 -24.54
CA VAL A 494 -3.32 -13.82 -25.06
C VAL A 494 -4.07 -14.53 -23.93
N PHE A 495 -5.18 -15.17 -24.28
CA PHE A 495 -6.01 -15.87 -23.29
C PHE A 495 -6.62 -17.12 -23.91
N GLY A 496 -7.03 -18.04 -23.03
CA GLY A 496 -7.73 -19.26 -23.43
C GLY A 496 -8.50 -19.87 -22.29
N SER A 497 -9.49 -20.68 -22.65
CA SER A 497 -10.32 -21.42 -21.71
C SER A 497 -10.61 -22.82 -22.26
N LEU A 498 -10.58 -23.79 -21.35
CA LEU A 498 -11.06 -25.15 -21.58
C LEU A 498 -12.14 -25.46 -20.55
N ASN A 499 -13.31 -25.86 -21.01
CA ASN A 499 -14.45 -26.21 -20.18
C ASN A 499 -14.93 -27.63 -20.54
N PHE A 500 -14.79 -28.57 -19.61
CA PHE A 500 -15.27 -29.94 -19.75
C PHE A 500 -16.48 -30.16 -18.86
N GLY A 501 -17.56 -30.72 -19.43
CA GLY A 501 -18.78 -30.97 -18.69
C GLY A 501 -19.50 -32.26 -19.12
N ARG A 502 -20.46 -32.65 -18.28
CA ARG A 502 -21.37 -33.76 -18.53
C ARG A 502 -22.78 -33.38 -18.12
N GLU A 503 -23.73 -33.64 -19.01
CA GLU A 503 -25.15 -33.42 -18.76
C GLU A 503 -25.79 -34.64 -18.12
N TYR A 504 -26.58 -34.42 -17.06
CA TYR A 504 -27.40 -35.42 -16.40
C TYR A 504 -28.84 -34.95 -16.46
N GLU A 505 -29.72 -35.77 -17.04
CA GLU A 505 -31.16 -35.53 -17.08
C GLU A 505 -31.84 -36.36 -15.99
N ASP A 506 -32.66 -35.73 -15.15
CA ASP A 506 -33.52 -36.37 -14.16
C ASP A 506 -34.91 -35.70 -14.23
N GLY A 507 -35.79 -36.29 -15.04
CA GLY A 507 -37.08 -35.70 -15.37
C GLY A 507 -36.95 -34.42 -16.19
N ASP A 508 -37.49 -33.29 -15.66
CA ASP A 508 -37.44 -31.98 -16.30
C ASP A 508 -36.20 -31.17 -15.88
N VAL A 509 -35.29 -31.75 -15.08
CA VAL A 509 -34.08 -31.06 -14.56
C VAL A 509 -32.83 -31.56 -15.29
N ILE A 510 -32.04 -30.64 -15.83
CA ILE A 510 -30.74 -30.93 -16.44
C ILE A 510 -29.66 -30.38 -15.52
N ILE A 511 -28.85 -31.26 -14.93
CA ILE A 511 -27.71 -30.90 -14.09
C ILE A 511 -26.43 -31.09 -14.88
N THR A 512 -25.62 -30.01 -14.99
CA THR A 512 -24.40 -30.03 -15.78
C THR A 512 -23.18 -29.68 -14.91
N PRO A 513 -22.57 -30.67 -14.24
CA PRO A 513 -21.27 -30.43 -13.59
C PRO A 513 -20.20 -30.17 -14.65
N THR A 514 -19.42 -29.10 -14.39
CA THR A 514 -18.36 -28.64 -15.28
C THR A 514 -17.07 -28.36 -14.54
N GLY A 515 -15.94 -28.69 -15.20
CA GLY A 515 -14.60 -28.30 -14.81
C GLY A 515 -14.02 -27.34 -15.85
N ARG A 516 -13.62 -26.16 -15.42
CA ARG A 516 -13.10 -25.10 -16.30
C ARG A 516 -11.70 -24.67 -15.89
N ILE A 517 -10.84 -24.45 -16.88
CA ILE A 517 -9.50 -23.90 -16.73
C ILE A 517 -9.40 -22.67 -17.62
N ASP A 518 -9.13 -21.51 -17.02
CA ASP A 518 -8.86 -20.26 -17.73
C ASP A 518 -7.40 -19.88 -17.57
N GLY A 519 -6.71 -19.56 -18.66
CA GLY A 519 -5.34 -19.06 -18.67
C GLY A 519 -5.22 -17.75 -19.43
N SER A 520 -4.39 -16.83 -18.94
CA SER A 520 -4.02 -15.64 -19.69
C SER A 520 -2.58 -15.20 -19.42
N TYR A 521 -1.98 -14.58 -20.41
CA TYR A 521 -0.71 -13.88 -20.33
C TYR A 521 -0.88 -12.49 -20.94
N THR A 522 -0.53 -11.47 -20.15
CA THR A 522 -0.59 -10.06 -20.56
C THR A 522 0.77 -9.43 -20.38
N ALA A 523 1.31 -8.81 -21.42
CA ALA A 523 2.49 -7.96 -21.37
C ALA A 523 2.03 -6.50 -21.39
N LEU A 524 2.26 -5.76 -20.32
CA LEU A 524 2.08 -4.32 -20.23
C LEU A 524 3.41 -3.63 -20.54
N ASP A 525 3.40 -2.63 -21.42
CA ASP A 525 4.61 -1.89 -21.76
C ASP A 525 5.06 -0.97 -20.61
N SER A 526 6.33 -0.53 -20.64
CA SER A 526 6.82 0.49 -19.72
C SER A 526 6.26 1.87 -20.10
N TYR A 527 6.05 2.72 -19.09
CA TYR A 527 5.68 4.13 -19.33
C TYR A 527 6.27 5.01 -18.24
N THR A 528 6.33 6.32 -18.50
CA THR A 528 6.73 7.34 -17.53
C THR A 528 5.62 8.38 -17.45
N GLU A 529 5.21 8.72 -16.26
CA GLU A 529 4.24 9.78 -16.01
C GLU A 529 4.77 11.14 -16.45
N ASN A 530 3.88 12.06 -16.78
CA ASN A 530 4.14 13.49 -16.96
C ASN A 530 3.68 14.24 -15.70
N GLY A 531 4.48 15.19 -15.22
CA GLY A 531 4.17 16.00 -14.02
C GLY A 531 5.38 16.14 -13.09
N ASN A 532 5.23 16.95 -12.05
CA ASN A 532 6.34 17.31 -11.16
C ASN A 532 6.86 16.14 -10.29
N GLU A 533 6.01 15.13 -10.05
CA GLU A 533 6.35 13.94 -9.28
C GLU A 533 6.22 12.67 -10.11
N ALA A 534 6.63 12.74 -11.38
CA ALA A 534 6.51 11.65 -12.33
C ALA A 534 7.28 10.40 -11.88
N ILE A 535 6.64 9.23 -12.04
CA ILE A 535 7.21 7.91 -11.75
C ILE A 535 7.35 7.15 -13.07
N SER A 536 8.45 6.41 -13.20
CA SER A 536 8.66 5.49 -14.32
C SER A 536 8.25 4.07 -13.91
N TYR A 537 7.45 3.43 -14.74
CA TYR A 537 6.97 2.07 -14.56
C TYR A 537 7.61 1.14 -15.58
N ASN A 538 8.20 0.08 -15.11
CA ASN A 538 8.82 -0.94 -15.96
C ASN A 538 7.76 -1.78 -16.69
N LYS A 539 8.20 -2.50 -17.72
CA LYS A 539 7.40 -3.57 -18.36
C LYS A 539 6.96 -4.58 -17.31
N GLN A 540 5.73 -5.07 -17.46
CA GLN A 540 5.14 -6.02 -16.53
C GLN A 540 4.46 -7.18 -17.24
N ASP A 541 4.82 -8.39 -16.87
CA ASP A 541 4.21 -9.62 -17.35
C ASP A 541 3.23 -10.16 -16.32
N ILE A 542 1.97 -10.30 -16.71
CA ILE A 542 0.88 -10.80 -15.87
C ILE A 542 0.49 -12.19 -16.37
N LYS A 543 0.60 -13.19 -15.51
CA LYS A 543 0.14 -14.55 -15.76
C LYS A 543 -1.05 -14.87 -14.87
N SER A 544 -2.12 -15.41 -15.43
CA SER A 544 -3.29 -15.84 -14.68
C SER A 544 -3.64 -17.27 -15.06
N LEU A 545 -3.92 -18.10 -14.06
CA LEU A 545 -4.46 -19.44 -14.22
C LEU A 545 -5.55 -19.63 -13.16
N ILE A 546 -6.77 -19.90 -13.62
CA ILE A 546 -7.94 -20.08 -12.75
C ILE A 546 -8.55 -21.43 -13.08
N CYS A 547 -8.78 -22.25 -12.04
CA CYS A 547 -9.48 -23.53 -12.15
C CYS A 547 -10.80 -23.43 -11.38
N LEU A 548 -11.91 -23.73 -12.03
CA LEU A 548 -13.26 -23.66 -11.46
C LEU A 548 -13.93 -25.01 -11.58
N LEU A 549 -14.63 -25.43 -10.53
CA LEU A 549 -15.56 -26.56 -10.53
C LEU A 549 -16.92 -26.02 -10.13
N TYR A 550 -17.92 -26.18 -10.96
CA TYR A 550 -19.28 -25.72 -10.67
C TYR A 550 -20.31 -26.64 -11.28
N THR A 551 -21.52 -26.58 -10.79
CA THR A 551 -22.70 -27.21 -11.37
C THR A 551 -23.66 -26.13 -11.80
N SER A 552 -24.16 -26.18 -13.05
CA SER A 552 -25.27 -25.36 -13.49
C SER A 552 -26.55 -26.19 -13.46
N ASP A 553 -27.60 -25.60 -12.90
CA ASP A 553 -28.96 -26.09 -12.98
C ASP A 553 -29.67 -25.28 -14.07
N ALA A 554 -30.15 -25.94 -15.10
CA ALA A 554 -31.04 -25.36 -16.09
C ALA A 554 -32.47 -25.76 -15.71
N ALA A 555 -33.04 -25.07 -14.70
CA ALA A 555 -34.49 -25.09 -14.56
C ALA A 555 -35.07 -24.19 -15.68
N ASP A 556 -35.92 -24.78 -16.51
CA ASP A 556 -36.68 -24.04 -17.51
C ASP A 556 -37.56 -22.98 -16.82
N GLU A 557 -37.34 -21.69 -17.14
CA GLU A 557 -38.37 -20.67 -17.14
C GLU A 557 -38.60 -20.15 -18.56
#